data_0e3067986a8074f6fd7f25f5273eacd8
#
_entry.id   0e3067986a8074f6fd7f25f5273eacd8
#
_cell.length_a   1.000
_cell.length_b   1.000
_cell.length_c   1.000
_cell.angle_alpha   90.00
_cell.angle_beta   90.00
_cell.angle_gamma   90.00
#
_symmetry.space_group_name_H-M   'P 1'
#
loop_
_entity.id
_entity.type
_entity.pdbx_description
1 polymer ?
#
loop_
_entity_poly.entity_id
_entity_poly.type
_entity_poly.pdbx_seq_one_letter_code
_entity_poly.pdbx_strand_id
1 'polypeptide(L)'
;MPQKIKLISGIFTAVTLFSNIMYGGACAEKYISVNSPCYPMKCSAEYERPDLYVCGTPFGIKLLTDGVIVTGFAKVGDSTDAFELSPAGKAGIEKGDVITKINGEKITSSANMSELISGCGEYATLTYIRDGCEYTADVEIKNDSDGEKRIGVWVRDSTAGIGTMTFYQPDTLAGAGLGHAVCDVDTGEILPLGTGQIVPAVITGVKRGERDCPGELCGTLKPSDVKGRITDNCGCGLYAVLEEADMQGQLMPLAFASEVQCGQAYILSTVDSGKPEMYSVEIESVDRNSADNKNMVIKVTDERLTELTGGIVQGMSGSPIVQNGRIVGAVTHVFISDPAHGYGIFAQSMYEHLLSLSETEEQAA
;
A
#
# COMPACT_ATOMS: atom_id res chain seq x y z
N MET A 1 -23.61 -40.79 22.52
CA MET A 1 -24.00 -40.14 21.24
C MET A 1 -23.44 -38.72 21.25
N PRO A 2 -22.39 -38.40 20.53
CA PRO A 2 -21.90 -37.03 20.44
C PRO A 2 -22.55 -36.34 19.23
N GLN A 3 -23.09 -35.16 19.46
CA GLN A 3 -23.66 -34.28 18.45
C GLN A 3 -22.58 -33.75 17.51
N LYS A 4 -22.80 -33.94 16.23
CA LYS A 4 -22.00 -33.35 15.15
C LYS A 4 -22.30 -31.85 15.08
N ILE A 5 -21.32 -31.02 15.44
CA ILE A 5 -21.34 -29.58 15.18
C ILE A 5 -21.01 -29.40 13.71
N LYS A 6 -21.96 -28.93 12.92
CA LYS A 6 -21.73 -28.48 11.55
C LYS A 6 -20.95 -27.17 11.61
N LEU A 7 -19.72 -27.17 11.14
CA LEU A 7 -18.97 -25.97 10.85
C LEU A 7 -19.65 -25.25 9.69
N ILE A 8 -20.29 -24.14 9.98
CA ILE A 8 -20.74 -23.19 8.95
C ILE A 8 -19.50 -22.40 8.57
N SER A 9 -19.02 -22.64 7.34
CA SER A 9 -17.99 -21.82 6.70
C SER A 9 -18.57 -20.42 6.46
N GLY A 10 -18.42 -19.56 7.45
CA GLY A 10 -18.62 -18.14 7.30
C GLY A 10 -17.28 -17.53 6.87
N ILE A 11 -17.22 -16.99 5.68
CA ILE A 11 -16.11 -16.14 5.24
C ILE A 11 -16.16 -14.89 6.10
N PHE A 12 -15.43 -14.90 7.21
CA PHE A 12 -15.10 -13.66 7.92
C PHE A 12 -14.00 -12.99 7.10
N THR A 13 -14.38 -11.99 6.33
CA THR A 13 -13.44 -11.02 5.78
C THR A 13 -12.93 -10.19 6.95
N ALA A 14 -11.88 -10.66 7.60
CA ALA A 14 -11.15 -9.85 8.56
C ALA A 14 -10.45 -8.74 7.75
N VAL A 15 -11.01 -7.55 7.80
CA VAL A 15 -10.31 -6.33 7.39
C VAL A 15 -9.22 -6.12 8.43
N THR A 16 -8.04 -6.65 8.16
CA THR A 16 -6.86 -6.36 8.98
C THR A 16 -6.38 -4.98 8.58
N LEU A 17 -6.76 -4.01 9.37
CA LEU A 17 -6.28 -2.64 9.28
C LEU A 17 -4.78 -2.61 9.60
N PHE A 18 -4.06 -1.79 8.84
CA PHE A 18 -2.62 -1.58 8.97
C PHE A 18 -2.29 -0.95 10.34
N SER A 19 -2.08 -1.75 11.36
CA SER A 19 -1.54 -1.26 12.62
C SER A 19 -0.04 -1.56 12.67
N ASN A 20 0.78 -0.58 12.29
CA ASN A 20 2.20 -0.58 12.62
C ASN A 20 2.36 -0.38 14.13
N ILE A 21 2.30 -1.44 14.91
CA ILE A 21 2.77 -1.41 16.30
C ILE A 21 4.29 -1.61 16.26
N MET A 22 5.02 -0.53 16.17
CA MET A 22 6.47 -0.55 16.42
C MET A 22 6.68 -0.63 17.93
N TYR A 23 6.97 -1.82 18.43
CA TYR A 23 7.58 -1.97 19.76
C TYR A 23 8.98 -1.37 19.71
N GLY A 24 9.26 -0.47 20.67
CA GLY A 24 10.52 0.23 20.79
C GLY A 24 11.70 -0.72 20.97
N GLY A 25 12.47 -0.87 19.93
CA GLY A 25 13.83 -1.32 19.92
C GLY A 25 14.56 -0.38 18.99
N ALA A 26 15.64 0.26 19.46
CA ALA A 26 16.49 1.12 18.65
C ALA A 26 16.99 0.32 17.44
N CYS A 27 16.27 0.39 16.33
CA CYS A 27 16.70 -0.12 15.05
C CYS A 27 17.46 1.02 14.37
N ALA A 28 18.78 0.89 14.32
CA ALA A 28 19.63 1.73 13.51
C ALA A 28 19.08 1.69 12.07
N GLU A 29 18.84 2.87 11.51
CA GLU A 29 18.41 3.09 10.15
C GLU A 29 19.35 2.37 9.18
N LYS A 30 18.91 1.23 8.65
CA LYS A 30 19.41 0.67 7.41
C LYS A 30 18.34 0.93 6.34
N TYR A 31 18.26 2.16 5.90
CA TYR A 31 17.61 2.46 4.64
C TYR A 31 18.48 1.93 3.52
N ILE A 32 18.09 0.79 2.97
CA ILE A 32 18.61 0.37 1.67
C ILE A 32 17.88 1.28 0.67
N SER A 33 18.64 2.18 0.05
CA SER A 33 18.14 2.97 -1.06
C SER A 33 17.83 2.00 -2.20
N VAL A 34 16.57 1.65 -2.36
CA VAL A 34 16.10 1.09 -3.63
C VAL A 34 16.29 2.21 -4.63
N ASN A 35 17.25 2.04 -5.53
CA ASN A 35 17.44 2.89 -6.70
C ASN A 35 16.24 2.71 -7.64
N SER A 36 15.10 3.24 -7.27
CA SER A 36 14.13 3.66 -8.28
C SER A 36 14.83 4.77 -9.08
N PRO A 37 14.90 4.70 -10.41
CA PRO A 37 15.51 5.77 -11.18
C PRO A 37 14.74 7.05 -10.89
N CYS A 38 15.36 7.92 -10.10
CA CYS A 38 14.93 9.30 -9.97
C CYS A 38 15.15 9.91 -11.35
N TYR A 39 14.10 10.01 -12.15
CA TYR A 39 14.17 10.70 -13.42
C TYR A 39 14.60 12.13 -13.16
N PRO A 40 15.73 12.60 -13.74
CA PRO A 40 16.14 13.98 -13.57
C PRO A 40 15.02 14.87 -14.11
N MET A 41 14.56 15.80 -13.27
CA MET A 41 13.60 16.82 -13.67
C MET A 41 14.07 17.45 -14.99
N LYS A 42 13.44 17.10 -16.11
CA LYS A 42 13.64 17.79 -17.40
C LYS A 42 13.09 19.20 -17.24
N CYS A 43 13.98 20.13 -17.00
CA CYS A 43 13.67 21.55 -17.03
C CYS A 43 13.25 21.94 -18.46
N SER A 44 12.09 22.63 -18.58
CA SER A 44 11.60 23.35 -19.76
C SER A 44 11.22 22.53 -21.02
N ALA A 45 10.06 21.87 -20.96
CA ALA A 45 9.05 22.03 -21.99
C ALA A 45 7.96 22.93 -21.38
N GLU A 46 7.33 23.82 -22.13
CA GLU A 46 6.08 24.46 -21.77
C GLU A 46 5.02 23.35 -21.67
N TYR A 47 4.97 22.67 -20.49
CA TYR A 47 3.91 21.73 -20.22
C TYR A 47 2.64 22.55 -20.02
N GLU A 48 1.70 22.35 -20.92
CA GLU A 48 0.34 22.81 -20.72
C GLU A 48 -0.11 22.24 -19.37
N ARG A 49 -0.52 23.11 -18.46
CA ARG A 49 -0.88 22.72 -17.09
C ARG A 49 -2.11 21.82 -17.13
N PRO A 50 -2.03 20.55 -16.67
CA PRO A 50 -3.21 19.69 -16.70
C PRO A 50 -4.21 20.12 -15.63
N ASP A 51 -5.48 20.02 -15.98
CA ASP A 51 -6.58 20.03 -15.02
C ASP A 51 -6.91 18.59 -14.62
N LEU A 52 -7.01 18.35 -13.32
CA LEU A 52 -7.26 17.03 -12.73
C LEU A 52 -8.55 17.07 -11.92
N TYR A 53 -9.31 15.99 -11.91
CA TYR A 53 -10.37 15.79 -10.94
C TYR A 53 -9.77 15.42 -9.57
N VAL A 54 -9.82 16.36 -8.64
CA VAL A 54 -9.30 16.21 -7.27
C VAL A 54 -10.39 15.65 -6.39
N CYS A 55 -10.13 14.51 -5.72
CA CYS A 55 -11.17 13.68 -5.11
C CYS A 55 -11.30 13.84 -3.60
N GLY A 56 -10.40 13.24 -2.82
CA GLY A 56 -10.55 13.14 -1.35
C GLY A 56 -11.55 12.06 -0.91
N THR A 57 -11.98 11.21 -1.83
CA THR A 57 -12.95 10.13 -1.60
C THR A 57 -12.23 8.87 -1.11
N PRO A 58 -12.75 8.18 -0.07
CA PRO A 58 -12.18 6.92 0.37
C PRO A 58 -12.45 5.82 -0.66
N PHE A 59 -11.47 4.97 -0.86
CA PHE A 59 -11.61 3.77 -1.66
C PHE A 59 -11.01 2.55 -0.97
N GLY A 60 -11.55 1.39 -1.29
CA GLY A 60 -11.02 0.11 -0.87
C GLY A 60 -10.01 -0.42 -1.86
N ILE A 61 -8.90 -0.92 -1.34
CA ILE A 61 -7.84 -1.58 -2.07
C ILE A 61 -8.02 -3.07 -1.88
N LYS A 62 -8.00 -3.84 -2.97
CA LYS A 62 -7.87 -5.28 -2.96
C LYS A 62 -6.73 -5.65 -3.89
N LEU A 63 -5.62 -6.09 -3.32
CA LEU A 63 -4.40 -6.38 -4.05
C LEU A 63 -4.02 -7.85 -3.85
N LEU A 64 -3.73 -8.54 -4.96
CA LEU A 64 -3.11 -9.85 -5.00
C LEU A 64 -1.67 -9.69 -5.48
N THR A 65 -0.73 -10.33 -4.79
CA THR A 65 0.70 -10.26 -5.13
C THR A 65 1.04 -11.14 -6.33
N ASP A 66 2.08 -10.79 -7.06
CA ASP A 66 2.69 -11.67 -8.05
C ASP A 66 3.65 -12.66 -7.35
N GLY A 67 3.13 -13.82 -6.96
CA GLY A 67 3.76 -14.76 -6.05
C GLY A 67 3.27 -14.60 -4.61
N VAL A 68 4.03 -15.12 -3.65
CA VAL A 68 3.71 -15.05 -2.21
C VAL A 68 4.88 -14.46 -1.43
N ILE A 69 4.60 -13.49 -0.55
CA ILE A 69 5.63 -12.87 0.29
C ILE A 69 5.84 -13.69 1.57
N VAL A 70 7.08 -13.95 1.93
CA VAL A 70 7.45 -14.64 3.18
C VAL A 70 7.33 -13.67 4.35
N THR A 71 6.39 -13.93 5.26
CA THR A 71 6.14 -13.10 6.45
C THR A 71 6.80 -13.66 7.72
N GLY A 72 7.23 -14.93 7.67
CA GLY A 72 7.89 -15.59 8.81
C GLY A 72 8.17 -17.07 8.57
N PHE A 73 8.64 -17.72 9.61
CA PHE A 73 9.03 -19.13 9.57
C PHE A 73 8.33 -19.96 10.66
N ALA A 74 8.08 -21.22 10.32
CA ALA A 74 7.54 -22.22 11.22
C ALA A 74 8.44 -23.46 11.25
N LYS A 75 8.52 -24.11 12.40
CA LYS A 75 9.16 -25.43 12.50
C LYS A 75 8.29 -26.47 11.81
N VAL A 76 8.93 -27.43 11.15
CA VAL A 76 8.24 -28.57 10.53
C VAL A 76 8.78 -29.86 11.15
N GLY A 77 7.88 -30.72 11.65
CA GLY A 77 8.22 -31.99 12.34
C GLY A 77 8.37 -31.90 13.85
N ASP A 78 8.58 -33.06 14.50
CA ASP A 78 8.59 -33.22 15.95
C ASP A 78 9.92 -32.84 16.63
N SER A 79 10.84 -32.14 15.95
CA SER A 79 12.11 -31.74 16.51
C SER A 79 11.92 -30.81 17.72
N THR A 80 12.39 -31.25 18.90
CA THR A 80 12.41 -30.45 20.12
C THR A 80 13.58 -29.47 20.15
N ASP A 81 14.46 -29.49 19.15
CA ASP A 81 15.63 -28.61 19.09
C ASP A 81 15.21 -27.17 18.76
N ALA A 82 15.45 -26.29 19.73
CA ALA A 82 15.05 -24.87 19.63
C ALA A 82 15.78 -24.09 18.52
N PHE A 83 16.86 -24.64 17.97
CA PHE A 83 17.72 -24.02 16.96
C PHE A 83 17.48 -24.53 15.54
N GLU A 84 16.62 -25.51 15.31
CA GLU A 84 16.28 -25.90 13.94
C GLU A 84 15.42 -24.85 13.24
N LEU A 85 16.03 -24.12 12.32
CA LEU A 85 15.32 -23.26 11.36
C LEU A 85 14.36 -24.11 10.52
N SER A 86 13.33 -23.48 9.95
CA SER A 86 12.47 -24.13 8.96
C SER A 86 13.29 -24.66 7.77
N PRO A 87 12.81 -25.68 7.04
CA PRO A 87 13.48 -26.14 5.83
C PRO A 87 13.80 -25.01 4.84
N ALA A 88 12.86 -24.09 4.61
CA ALA A 88 13.08 -22.94 3.76
C ALA A 88 14.12 -21.97 4.33
N GLY A 89 14.06 -21.67 5.65
CA GLY A 89 15.07 -20.85 6.31
C GLY A 89 16.48 -21.47 6.23
N LYS A 90 16.62 -22.79 6.38
CA LYS A 90 17.90 -23.52 6.18
C LYS A 90 18.42 -23.38 4.75
N ALA A 91 17.52 -23.31 3.77
CA ALA A 91 17.87 -23.12 2.36
C ALA A 91 18.21 -21.66 2.00
N GLY A 92 18.17 -20.75 2.98
CA GLY A 92 18.53 -19.34 2.78
C GLY A 92 17.38 -18.44 2.34
N ILE A 93 16.12 -18.88 2.43
CA ILE A 93 14.95 -18.01 2.28
C ILE A 93 14.88 -17.10 3.49
N GLU A 94 14.54 -15.82 3.26
CA GLU A 94 14.44 -14.79 4.28
C GLU A 94 13.04 -14.17 4.33
N LYS A 95 12.73 -13.52 5.44
CA LYS A 95 11.51 -12.72 5.57
C LYS A 95 11.59 -11.55 4.59
N GLY A 96 10.52 -11.30 3.83
CA GLY A 96 10.48 -10.31 2.75
C GLY A 96 10.71 -10.90 1.35
N ASP A 97 11.25 -12.11 1.23
CA ASP A 97 11.36 -12.77 -0.08
C ASP A 97 9.98 -12.98 -0.71
N VAL A 98 9.89 -12.78 -2.00
CA VAL A 98 8.69 -13.08 -2.78
C VAL A 98 8.92 -14.36 -3.57
N ILE A 99 8.31 -15.47 -3.15
CA ILE A 99 8.41 -16.75 -3.85
C ILE A 99 7.46 -16.73 -5.05
N THR A 100 8.01 -16.86 -6.26
CA THR A 100 7.26 -16.73 -7.52
C THR A 100 7.01 -18.05 -8.21
N LYS A 101 7.91 -19.07 -8.04
CA LYS A 101 7.77 -20.38 -8.69
C LYS A 101 8.22 -21.52 -7.77
N ILE A 102 7.66 -22.70 -7.98
CA ILE A 102 8.10 -23.97 -7.41
C ILE A 102 8.37 -24.94 -8.56
N ASN A 103 9.60 -25.49 -8.66
CA ASN A 103 10.04 -26.35 -9.75
C ASN A 103 9.75 -25.76 -11.16
N GLY A 104 9.83 -24.42 -11.30
CA GLY A 104 9.54 -23.68 -12.52
C GLY A 104 8.07 -23.38 -12.76
N GLU A 105 7.13 -23.93 -11.98
CA GLU A 105 5.71 -23.65 -12.05
C GLU A 105 5.35 -22.40 -11.27
N LYS A 106 4.61 -21.46 -11.89
CA LYS A 106 4.27 -20.16 -11.30
C LYS A 106 3.28 -20.32 -10.14
N ILE A 107 3.54 -19.63 -9.04
CA ILE A 107 2.65 -19.54 -7.89
C ILE A 107 1.61 -18.43 -8.16
N THR A 108 0.33 -18.77 -7.96
CA THR A 108 -0.79 -17.83 -8.14
C THR A 108 -1.48 -17.46 -6.83
N SER A 109 -1.26 -18.23 -5.76
CA SER A 109 -1.80 -17.97 -4.42
C SER A 109 -1.10 -18.85 -3.38
N SER A 110 -1.30 -18.55 -2.11
CA SER A 110 -0.83 -19.38 -0.99
C SER A 110 -1.44 -20.78 -0.99
N ALA A 111 -2.70 -20.92 -1.43
CA ALA A 111 -3.35 -22.21 -1.59
C ALA A 111 -2.70 -23.02 -2.74
N ASN A 112 -2.47 -22.39 -3.88
CA ASN A 112 -1.77 -23.02 -5.01
C ASN A 112 -0.33 -23.40 -4.65
N MET A 113 0.39 -22.56 -3.89
CA MET A 113 1.71 -22.91 -3.35
C MET A 113 1.66 -24.20 -2.52
N SER A 114 0.68 -24.34 -1.64
CA SER A 114 0.50 -25.56 -0.82
C SER A 114 0.21 -26.81 -1.66
N GLU A 115 -0.56 -26.66 -2.71
CA GLU A 115 -0.85 -27.73 -3.67
C GLU A 115 0.41 -28.18 -4.41
N LEU A 116 1.19 -27.21 -4.94
CA LEU A 116 2.47 -27.50 -5.61
C LEU A 116 3.45 -28.21 -4.69
N ILE A 117 3.61 -27.76 -3.43
CA ILE A 117 4.45 -28.41 -2.43
C ILE A 117 4.00 -29.86 -2.16
N SER A 118 2.68 -30.10 -2.08
CA SER A 118 2.13 -31.45 -1.87
C SER A 118 2.49 -32.41 -2.99
N GLY A 119 2.59 -31.92 -4.23
CA GLY A 119 2.99 -32.68 -5.43
C GLY A 119 4.50 -32.97 -5.52
N CYS A 120 5.34 -32.27 -4.77
CA CYS A 120 6.79 -32.45 -4.84
C CYS A 120 7.29 -33.74 -4.16
N GLY A 121 8.54 -34.14 -4.45
CA GLY A 121 9.27 -35.23 -3.77
C GLY A 121 9.83 -34.81 -2.42
N GLU A 122 11.07 -35.17 -2.16
CA GLU A 122 11.82 -34.80 -0.94
C GLU A 122 12.38 -33.36 -1.00
N TYR A 123 12.53 -32.81 -2.20
CA TYR A 123 13.05 -31.48 -2.44
C TYR A 123 12.17 -30.73 -3.45
N ALA A 124 12.18 -29.40 -3.34
CA ALA A 124 11.62 -28.49 -4.34
C ALA A 124 12.58 -27.33 -4.59
N THR A 125 12.73 -26.94 -5.85
CA THR A 125 13.47 -25.73 -6.21
C THR A 125 12.51 -24.54 -6.17
N LEU A 126 12.72 -23.60 -5.25
CA LEU A 126 12.00 -22.36 -5.17
C LEU A 126 12.69 -21.28 -6.00
N THR A 127 11.94 -20.53 -6.81
CA THR A 127 12.40 -19.27 -7.40
C THR A 127 11.79 -18.13 -6.59
N TYR A 128 12.61 -17.17 -6.20
CA TYR A 128 12.17 -16.04 -5.38
C TYR A 128 12.89 -14.76 -5.77
N ILE A 129 12.27 -13.62 -5.43
CA ILE A 129 12.82 -12.28 -5.63
C ILE A 129 13.21 -11.72 -4.27
N ARG A 130 14.42 -11.19 -4.16
CA ARG A 130 14.96 -10.43 -3.02
C ARG A 130 15.66 -9.21 -3.56
N ASP A 131 15.37 -8.01 -3.04
CA ASP A 131 15.95 -6.73 -3.47
C ASP A 131 15.90 -6.53 -5.00
N GLY A 132 14.77 -6.95 -5.63
CA GLY A 132 14.54 -6.85 -7.07
C GLY A 132 15.35 -7.84 -7.94
N CYS A 133 16.11 -8.76 -7.35
CA CYS A 133 16.87 -9.79 -8.05
C CYS A 133 16.23 -11.17 -7.91
N GLU A 134 16.23 -11.97 -8.99
CA GLU A 134 15.72 -13.35 -8.97
C GLU A 134 16.82 -14.31 -8.48
N TYR A 135 16.45 -15.20 -7.56
CA TYR A 135 17.29 -16.24 -6.97
C TYR A 135 16.57 -17.59 -7.00
N THR A 136 17.33 -18.66 -6.80
CA THR A 136 16.81 -20.01 -6.62
C THR A 136 17.40 -20.68 -5.39
N ALA A 137 16.59 -21.52 -4.71
CA ALA A 137 17.06 -22.35 -3.59
C ALA A 137 16.38 -23.72 -3.63
N ASP A 138 17.17 -24.78 -3.37
CA ASP A 138 16.63 -26.13 -3.19
C ASP A 138 16.23 -26.31 -1.72
N VAL A 139 14.97 -26.57 -1.49
CA VAL A 139 14.36 -26.66 -0.16
C VAL A 139 13.92 -28.09 0.13
N GLU A 140 14.33 -28.63 1.25
CA GLU A 140 13.88 -29.93 1.76
C GLU A 140 12.37 -29.84 2.13
N ILE A 141 11.60 -30.83 1.70
CA ILE A 141 10.19 -30.95 2.07
C ILE A 141 10.06 -31.93 3.21
N LYS A 142 9.41 -31.50 4.28
CA LYS A 142 9.12 -32.34 5.45
C LYS A 142 7.64 -32.51 5.65
N ASN A 143 7.26 -33.65 6.24
CA ASN A 143 5.89 -33.84 6.69
C ASN A 143 5.73 -33.21 8.08
N ASP A 144 4.61 -32.52 8.27
CA ASP A 144 4.18 -32.05 9.60
C ASP A 144 3.54 -33.20 10.41
N SER A 145 3.02 -32.89 11.62
CA SER A 145 2.37 -33.87 12.50
C SER A 145 1.15 -34.54 11.89
N ASP A 146 0.51 -33.89 10.92
CA ASP A 146 -0.68 -34.37 10.24
C ASP A 146 -0.34 -35.14 8.95
N GLY A 147 0.96 -35.25 8.64
CA GLY A 147 1.47 -35.92 7.45
C GLY A 147 1.47 -35.06 6.20
N GLU A 148 1.16 -33.78 6.32
CA GLU A 148 1.14 -32.83 5.22
C GLU A 148 2.54 -32.30 4.91
N LYS A 149 2.87 -32.19 3.62
CA LYS A 149 4.16 -31.68 3.15
C LYS A 149 4.28 -30.17 3.40
N ARG A 150 5.36 -29.74 4.03
CA ARG A 150 5.64 -28.36 4.41
C ARG A 150 7.10 -27.99 4.19
N ILE A 151 7.34 -26.72 3.95
CA ILE A 151 8.67 -26.10 3.88
C ILE A 151 8.93 -25.13 5.04
N GLY A 152 7.93 -24.91 5.91
CA GLY A 152 8.07 -24.13 7.14
C GLY A 152 8.10 -22.63 6.96
N VAL A 153 7.28 -22.07 6.06
CA VAL A 153 7.11 -20.61 5.87
C VAL A 153 5.67 -20.19 6.16
N TRP A 154 5.55 -18.99 6.71
CA TRP A 154 4.31 -18.22 6.67
C TRP A 154 4.37 -17.29 5.48
N VAL A 155 3.30 -17.27 4.69
CA VAL A 155 3.24 -16.47 3.46
C VAL A 155 1.95 -15.67 3.39
N ARG A 156 1.99 -14.56 2.63
CA ARG A 156 0.85 -13.72 2.28
C ARG A 156 0.80 -13.53 0.77
N ASP A 157 -0.39 -13.61 0.20
CA ASP A 157 -0.65 -13.47 -1.24
C ASP A 157 -1.62 -12.34 -1.56
N SER A 158 -2.18 -11.70 -0.53
CA SER A 158 -3.20 -10.68 -0.71
C SER A 158 -3.24 -9.68 0.43
N THR A 159 -3.68 -8.48 0.14
CA THR A 159 -3.98 -7.47 1.14
C THR A 159 -5.24 -6.70 0.77
N ALA A 160 -5.90 -6.14 1.78
CA ALA A 160 -7.01 -5.22 1.63
C ALA A 160 -6.87 -4.07 2.62
N GLY A 161 -7.26 -2.87 2.18
CA GLY A 161 -7.15 -1.67 3.01
C GLY A 161 -8.07 -0.57 2.52
N ILE A 162 -8.07 0.54 3.24
CA ILE A 162 -8.76 1.78 2.87
C ILE A 162 -7.70 2.86 2.64
N GLY A 163 -7.85 3.59 1.55
CA GLY A 163 -7.07 4.77 1.22
C GLY A 163 -7.94 5.89 0.69
N THR A 164 -7.33 7.00 0.35
CA THR A 164 -8.01 8.16 -0.25
C THR A 164 -7.51 8.37 -1.69
N MET A 165 -8.45 8.54 -2.63
CA MET A 165 -8.15 8.89 -4.01
C MET A 165 -7.72 10.36 -4.06
N THR A 166 -6.55 10.60 -4.65
CA THR A 166 -5.99 11.95 -4.75
C THR A 166 -6.58 12.68 -5.95
N PHE A 167 -6.41 12.12 -7.12
CA PHE A 167 -6.93 12.67 -8.37
C PHE A 167 -7.07 11.59 -9.44
N TYR A 168 -7.79 11.95 -10.52
CA TYR A 168 -7.76 11.23 -11.79
C TYR A 168 -7.80 12.19 -12.98
N GLN A 169 -7.31 11.74 -14.14
CA GLN A 169 -7.37 12.48 -15.40
C GLN A 169 -8.76 12.36 -16.01
N PRO A 170 -9.36 13.47 -16.50
CA PRO A 170 -10.72 13.47 -17.08
C PRO A 170 -10.89 12.51 -18.24
N ASP A 171 -9.91 12.48 -19.14
CA ASP A 171 -10.03 11.83 -20.45
C ASP A 171 -9.71 10.32 -20.40
N THR A 172 -8.78 9.92 -19.54
CA THR A 172 -8.27 8.54 -19.47
C THR A 172 -8.83 7.76 -18.30
N LEU A 173 -9.42 8.45 -17.30
CA LEU A 173 -9.82 7.89 -16.01
C LEU A 173 -8.66 7.25 -15.23
N ALA A 174 -7.42 7.50 -15.67
CA ALA A 174 -6.23 7.09 -14.94
C ALA A 174 -6.05 7.97 -13.71
N GLY A 175 -5.89 7.37 -12.54
CA GLY A 175 -5.85 8.07 -11.26
C GLY A 175 -4.74 7.58 -10.34
N ALA A 176 -4.51 8.38 -9.30
CA ALA A 176 -3.52 8.12 -8.26
C ALA A 176 -4.12 8.36 -6.87
N GLY A 177 -3.72 7.54 -5.92
CA GLY A 177 -4.11 7.64 -4.52
C GLY A 177 -2.98 7.27 -3.56
N LEU A 178 -3.23 7.37 -2.26
CA LEU A 178 -2.31 7.06 -1.16
C LEU A 178 -1.08 7.98 -1.05
N GLY A 179 -0.40 8.31 -2.15
CA GLY A 179 0.87 9.03 -2.14
C GLY A 179 2.08 8.25 -1.59
N HIS A 180 1.91 6.97 -1.31
CA HIS A 180 2.93 6.01 -0.91
C HIS A 180 2.53 4.59 -1.34
N ALA A 181 3.49 3.66 -1.34
CA ALA A 181 3.22 2.27 -1.68
C ALA A 181 2.32 1.57 -0.63
N VAL A 182 1.60 0.56 -1.08
CA VAL A 182 1.02 -0.46 -0.21
C VAL A 182 2.12 -1.46 0.13
N CYS A 183 2.46 -1.55 1.41
CA CYS A 183 3.50 -2.43 1.91
C CYS A 183 2.90 -3.57 2.75
N ASP A 184 3.63 -4.66 2.85
CA ASP A 184 3.32 -5.73 3.80
C ASP A 184 3.57 -5.25 5.24
N VAL A 185 2.61 -5.49 6.13
CA VAL A 185 2.66 -4.97 7.51
C VAL A 185 3.72 -5.65 8.38
N ASP A 186 4.10 -6.88 8.05
CA ASP A 186 5.05 -7.65 8.85
C ASP A 186 6.49 -7.41 8.39
N THR A 187 6.69 -7.20 7.09
CA THR A 187 8.02 -7.03 6.48
C THR A 187 8.38 -5.57 6.23
N GLY A 188 7.39 -4.72 5.96
CA GLY A 188 7.58 -3.34 5.49
C GLY A 188 7.89 -3.24 3.99
N GLU A 189 8.03 -4.36 3.29
CA GLU A 189 8.35 -4.41 1.87
C GLU A 189 7.15 -4.00 1.01
N ILE A 190 7.44 -3.34 -0.13
CA ILE A 190 6.40 -2.99 -1.11
C ILE A 190 5.82 -4.29 -1.67
N LEU A 191 4.49 -4.40 -1.62
CA LEU A 191 3.80 -5.57 -2.18
C LEU A 191 3.89 -5.54 -3.71
N PRO A 192 4.48 -6.57 -4.33
CA PRO A 192 4.54 -6.67 -5.78
C PRO A 192 3.14 -6.86 -6.34
N LEU A 193 2.76 -6.00 -7.30
CA LEU A 193 1.44 -6.03 -7.90
C LEU A 193 1.30 -7.22 -8.86
N GLY A 194 0.49 -8.20 -8.53
CA GLY A 194 0.01 -9.22 -9.47
C GLY A 194 -1.27 -8.75 -10.14
N THR A 195 -2.33 -8.58 -9.35
CA THR A 195 -3.59 -7.96 -9.78
C THR A 195 -4.17 -7.12 -8.65
N GLY A 196 -4.90 -6.07 -9.00
CA GLY A 196 -5.51 -5.22 -7.99
C GLY A 196 -6.81 -4.58 -8.47
N GLN A 197 -7.70 -4.33 -7.51
CA GLN A 197 -9.01 -3.74 -7.74
C GLN A 197 -9.26 -2.57 -6.80
N ILE A 198 -9.84 -1.52 -7.34
CA ILE A 198 -10.46 -0.44 -6.58
C ILE A 198 -11.92 -0.80 -6.35
N VAL A 199 -12.36 -0.74 -5.10
CA VAL A 199 -13.75 -0.98 -4.70
C VAL A 199 -14.27 0.16 -3.83
N PRO A 200 -15.59 0.39 -3.73
CA PRO A 200 -16.10 1.42 -2.84
C PRO A 200 -15.77 1.10 -1.37
N ALA A 201 -15.39 2.16 -0.65
CA ALA A 201 -15.27 2.15 0.80
C ALA A 201 -16.25 3.13 1.41
N VAL A 202 -16.93 2.72 2.47
CA VAL A 202 -17.82 3.59 3.25
C VAL A 202 -17.24 3.72 4.65
N ILE A 203 -16.88 4.94 5.03
CA ILE A 203 -16.38 5.23 6.37
C ILE A 203 -17.55 5.12 7.35
N THR A 204 -17.39 4.33 8.39
CA THR A 204 -18.41 4.07 9.42
C THR A 204 -18.03 4.64 10.78
N GLY A 205 -16.80 5.11 10.93
CA GLY A 205 -16.31 5.72 12.16
C GLY A 205 -14.82 6.02 12.09
N VAL A 206 -14.31 6.59 13.15
CA VAL A 206 -12.90 6.96 13.32
C VAL A 206 -12.41 6.47 14.68
N LYS A 207 -11.27 5.80 14.69
CA LYS A 207 -10.47 5.62 15.88
C LYS A 207 -9.52 6.82 15.96
N ARG A 208 -9.70 7.65 16.98
CA ARG A 208 -8.89 8.87 17.12
C ARG A 208 -7.41 8.56 17.24
N GLY A 209 -6.60 9.40 16.60
CA GLY A 209 -5.16 9.42 16.80
C GLY A 209 -4.83 10.11 18.12
N GLU A 210 -3.86 9.55 18.83
CA GLU A 210 -3.25 10.11 20.02
C GLU A 210 -1.72 9.99 19.87
N ARG A 211 -1.00 10.70 20.72
CA ARG A 211 0.45 10.60 20.74
C ARG A 211 0.90 9.16 20.91
N ASP A 212 1.81 8.70 20.05
CA ASP A 212 2.35 7.34 19.99
C ASP A 212 1.31 6.24 19.68
N CYS A 213 0.09 6.64 19.30
CA CYS A 213 -0.98 5.75 18.89
C CYS A 213 -1.71 6.34 17.67
N PRO A 214 -1.27 6.02 16.45
CA PRO A 214 -1.93 6.52 15.24
C PRO A 214 -3.38 6.03 15.20
N GLY A 215 -4.29 6.96 14.85
CA GLY A 215 -5.69 6.63 14.64
C GLY A 215 -5.93 6.03 13.26
N GLU A 216 -7.19 5.66 13.00
CA GLU A 216 -7.58 5.08 11.72
C GLU A 216 -9.02 5.40 11.33
N LEU A 217 -9.29 5.51 10.04
CA LEU A 217 -10.65 5.52 9.50
C LEU A 217 -11.18 4.09 9.48
N CYS A 218 -12.27 3.86 10.19
CA CYS A 218 -12.96 2.57 10.17
C CYS A 218 -14.01 2.58 9.06
N GLY A 219 -14.07 1.52 8.27
CA GLY A 219 -15.00 1.48 7.16
C GLY A 219 -15.33 0.07 6.70
N THR A 220 -16.27 -0.02 5.77
CA THR A 220 -16.66 -1.27 5.12
C THR A 220 -16.37 -1.18 3.62
N LEU A 221 -15.85 -2.25 3.06
CA LEU A 221 -15.61 -2.39 1.63
C LEU A 221 -16.79 -3.11 0.96
N LYS A 222 -17.03 -2.80 -0.31
CA LYS A 222 -17.96 -3.53 -1.18
C LYS A 222 -17.19 -4.30 -2.26
N PRO A 223 -16.61 -5.48 -1.95
CA PRO A 223 -15.67 -6.16 -2.83
C PRO A 223 -16.25 -6.64 -4.17
N SER A 224 -17.56 -6.76 -4.27
CA SER A 224 -18.27 -7.16 -5.50
C SER A 224 -18.53 -6.00 -6.47
N ASP A 225 -18.36 -4.76 -6.03
CA ASP A 225 -18.59 -3.55 -6.81
C ASP A 225 -17.23 -2.97 -7.23
N VAL A 226 -16.64 -3.52 -8.29
CA VAL A 226 -15.34 -3.06 -8.80
C VAL A 226 -15.52 -1.71 -9.48
N LYS A 227 -14.67 -0.74 -9.16
CA LYS A 227 -14.68 0.62 -9.70
C LYS A 227 -13.42 0.96 -10.50
N GLY A 228 -12.45 0.07 -10.51
CA GLY A 228 -11.23 0.26 -11.26
C GLY A 228 -10.23 -0.87 -11.04
N ARG A 229 -9.26 -0.91 -11.95
CA ARG A 229 -8.12 -1.83 -11.92
C ARG A 229 -6.87 -1.10 -11.49
N ILE A 230 -6.17 -1.61 -10.48
CA ILE A 230 -4.87 -1.10 -10.06
C ILE A 230 -3.84 -1.46 -11.14
N THR A 231 -3.05 -0.48 -11.56
CA THR A 231 -2.04 -0.62 -12.62
C THR A 231 -0.62 -0.60 -12.06
N ASP A 232 -0.40 0.09 -10.93
CA ASP A 232 0.92 0.12 -10.30
C ASP A 232 0.83 0.38 -8.79
N ASN A 233 1.85 -0.10 -8.05
CA ASN A 233 2.06 0.10 -6.63
C ASN A 233 3.52 0.46 -6.37
N CYS A 234 3.81 1.72 -6.15
CA CYS A 234 5.18 2.21 -6.00
C CYS A 234 5.33 3.28 -4.91
N GLY A 235 6.55 3.72 -4.65
CA GLY A 235 6.86 4.72 -3.62
C GLY A 235 6.14 6.08 -3.77
N CYS A 236 5.60 6.38 -4.97
CA CYS A 236 4.84 7.61 -5.24
C CYS A 236 3.33 7.45 -5.01
N GLY A 237 2.84 6.22 -4.84
CA GLY A 237 1.42 5.97 -4.64
C GLY A 237 0.91 4.67 -5.25
N LEU A 238 -0.41 4.55 -5.23
CA LEU A 238 -1.17 3.51 -5.89
C LEU A 238 -1.86 4.11 -7.12
N TYR A 239 -1.67 3.47 -8.27
CA TYR A 239 -2.21 3.93 -9.55
C TYR A 239 -3.28 2.97 -10.05
N ALA A 240 -4.31 3.51 -10.69
CA ALA A 240 -5.42 2.72 -11.20
C ALA A 240 -6.08 3.39 -12.40
N VAL A 241 -6.72 2.58 -13.25
CA VAL A 241 -7.68 3.07 -14.25
C VAL A 241 -9.08 2.78 -13.72
N LEU A 242 -9.90 3.83 -13.60
CA LEU A 242 -11.27 3.74 -13.13
C LEU A 242 -12.18 3.28 -14.27
N GLU A 243 -13.23 2.52 -13.95
CA GLU A 243 -14.24 2.08 -14.95
C GLU A 243 -15.21 3.21 -15.31
N GLU A 244 -15.50 4.06 -14.33
CA GLU A 244 -16.42 5.19 -14.48
C GLU A 244 -15.90 6.40 -13.69
N ALA A 245 -16.30 7.61 -14.10
CA ALA A 245 -16.02 8.85 -13.36
C ALA A 245 -16.93 8.99 -12.10
N ASP A 246 -17.01 7.94 -11.31
CA ASP A 246 -17.91 7.82 -10.14
C ASP A 246 -17.32 8.46 -8.86
N MET A 247 -16.05 8.85 -8.90
CA MET A 247 -15.41 9.54 -7.81
C MET A 247 -15.81 11.02 -7.84
N GLN A 248 -16.53 11.46 -6.81
CA GLN A 248 -16.90 12.87 -6.66
C GLN A 248 -15.60 13.69 -6.55
N GLY A 249 -15.30 14.43 -7.61
CA GLY A 249 -14.10 15.25 -7.68
C GLY A 249 -14.44 16.67 -8.14
N GLN A 250 -13.54 17.60 -7.87
CA GLN A 250 -13.58 18.96 -8.36
C GLN A 250 -12.42 19.15 -9.34
N LEU A 251 -12.71 19.72 -10.53
CA LEU A 251 -11.67 20.01 -11.52
C LEU A 251 -10.77 21.14 -11.00
N MET A 252 -9.48 20.88 -10.90
CA MET A 252 -8.48 21.84 -10.42
C MET A 252 -7.17 21.70 -11.21
N PRO A 253 -6.48 22.84 -11.48
CA PRO A 253 -5.18 22.80 -12.13
C PRO A 253 -4.10 22.22 -11.20
N LEU A 254 -3.18 21.44 -11.78
CA LEU A 254 -2.00 20.93 -11.10
C LEU A 254 -1.03 22.06 -10.76
N ALA A 255 -0.51 22.13 -9.54
CA ALA A 255 0.61 22.99 -9.20
C ALA A 255 1.94 22.30 -9.48
N PHE A 256 2.92 23.04 -10.02
CA PHE A 256 4.29 22.54 -10.08
C PHE A 256 4.97 22.63 -8.71
N ALA A 257 5.92 21.76 -8.43
CA ALA A 257 6.63 21.71 -7.16
C ALA A 257 7.31 23.05 -6.81
N SER A 258 7.74 23.83 -7.81
CA SER A 258 8.31 25.17 -7.63
C SER A 258 7.32 26.21 -7.11
N GLU A 259 6.01 25.99 -7.28
CA GLU A 259 4.95 26.90 -6.87
C GLU A 259 4.44 26.64 -5.45
N VAL A 260 4.79 25.47 -4.87
CA VAL A 260 4.38 25.10 -3.52
C VAL A 260 5.15 25.93 -2.51
N GLN A 261 4.43 26.55 -1.55
CA GLN A 261 4.99 27.44 -0.54
C GLN A 261 4.54 27.04 0.86
N CYS A 262 5.36 27.38 1.86
CA CYS A 262 4.92 27.32 3.26
C CYS A 262 3.75 28.29 3.50
N GLY A 263 2.85 27.92 4.42
CA GLY A 263 1.67 28.70 4.80
C GLY A 263 0.36 27.93 4.63
N GLN A 264 -0.73 28.66 4.58
CA GLN A 264 -2.08 28.10 4.59
C GLN A 264 -2.35 27.25 3.35
N ALA A 265 -2.93 26.06 3.58
CA ALA A 265 -3.41 25.13 2.59
C ALA A 265 -4.65 24.40 3.14
N TYR A 266 -5.20 23.49 2.36
CA TYR A 266 -6.34 22.67 2.75
C TYR A 266 -6.09 21.22 2.33
N ILE A 267 -6.65 20.26 3.07
CA ILE A 267 -6.76 18.88 2.63
C ILE A 267 -8.23 18.56 2.36
N LEU A 268 -8.49 17.79 1.29
CA LEU A 268 -9.80 17.18 1.04
C LEU A 268 -9.79 15.78 1.62
N SER A 269 -10.70 15.48 2.53
CA SER A 269 -10.79 14.16 3.12
C SER A 269 -12.22 13.83 3.52
N THR A 270 -12.56 12.56 3.46
CA THR A 270 -13.82 12.03 3.96
C THR A 270 -13.52 11.27 5.25
N VAL A 271 -13.89 11.85 6.38
CA VAL A 271 -13.62 11.28 7.71
C VAL A 271 -14.86 10.66 8.37
N ASP A 272 -16.00 10.78 7.72
CA ASP A 272 -17.27 10.18 8.13
C ASP A 272 -17.99 9.54 6.92
N SER A 273 -19.25 9.19 7.07
CA SER A 273 -20.08 8.64 5.98
C SER A 273 -20.51 9.66 4.91
N GLY A 274 -20.04 10.90 5.03
CA GLY A 274 -20.39 12.01 4.14
C GLY A 274 -19.60 12.07 2.85
N LYS A 275 -19.43 13.32 2.39
CA LYS A 275 -18.63 13.66 1.20
C LYS A 275 -17.26 14.19 1.63
N PRO A 276 -16.29 14.27 0.68
CA PRO A 276 -15.05 14.96 0.94
C PRO A 276 -15.29 16.39 1.41
N GLU A 277 -14.68 16.76 2.53
CA GLU A 277 -14.70 18.11 3.09
C GLU A 277 -13.30 18.69 3.07
N MET A 278 -13.24 20.05 2.97
CA MET A 278 -11.99 20.78 3.10
C MET A 278 -11.69 21.07 4.57
N TYR A 279 -10.49 20.67 4.99
CA TYR A 279 -9.96 20.95 6.34
C TYR A 279 -8.71 21.80 6.21
N SER A 280 -8.58 22.85 7.03
CA SER A 280 -7.44 23.74 7.01
C SER A 280 -6.19 23.07 7.56
N VAL A 281 -5.08 23.28 6.85
CA VAL A 281 -3.74 22.85 7.26
C VAL A 281 -2.74 23.96 7.01
N GLU A 282 -1.58 23.86 7.60
CA GLU A 282 -0.42 24.72 7.31
C GLU A 282 0.69 23.85 6.71
N ILE A 283 1.26 24.25 5.59
CA ILE A 283 2.50 23.69 5.07
C ILE A 283 3.64 24.37 5.82
N GLU A 284 4.26 23.64 6.74
CA GLU A 284 5.34 24.19 7.59
C GLU A 284 6.71 24.18 6.88
N SER A 285 6.95 23.16 6.05
CA SER A 285 8.19 23.07 5.27
C SER A 285 7.96 22.39 3.92
N VAL A 286 8.84 22.73 2.96
CA VAL A 286 8.86 22.19 1.61
C VAL A 286 10.29 21.75 1.27
N ASP A 287 10.48 20.45 1.04
CA ASP A 287 11.73 19.87 0.53
C ASP A 287 11.53 19.36 -0.90
N ARG A 288 12.08 20.08 -1.87
CA ARG A 288 11.98 19.74 -3.30
C ARG A 288 12.94 18.63 -3.74
N ASN A 289 13.89 18.27 -2.88
CA ASN A 289 14.92 17.28 -3.17
C ASN A 289 14.79 16.01 -2.32
N SER A 290 13.67 15.84 -1.64
CA SER A 290 13.40 14.66 -0.82
C SER A 290 13.43 13.39 -1.68
N ALA A 291 14.31 12.46 -1.36
CA ALA A 291 14.46 11.20 -2.10
C ALA A 291 13.38 10.17 -1.75
N ASP A 292 12.70 10.34 -0.61
CA ASP A 292 11.68 9.43 -0.08
C ASP A 292 10.24 9.97 -0.25
N ASN A 293 10.06 10.95 -1.14
CA ASN A 293 8.77 11.58 -1.43
C ASN A 293 8.09 12.28 -0.24
N LYS A 294 8.83 12.59 0.83
CA LYS A 294 8.37 13.42 1.95
C LYS A 294 8.64 14.89 1.67
N ASN A 295 7.97 15.41 0.64
CA ASN A 295 8.26 16.73 0.10
C ASN A 295 7.73 17.88 0.94
N MET A 296 6.71 17.64 1.76
CA MET A 296 6.09 18.64 2.62
C MET A 296 5.91 18.10 4.03
N VAL A 297 6.08 18.98 5.02
CA VAL A 297 5.53 18.76 6.36
C VAL A 297 4.29 19.62 6.48
N ILE A 298 3.17 19.00 6.83
CA ILE A 298 1.90 19.66 7.02
C ILE A 298 1.43 19.53 8.46
N LYS A 299 0.75 20.55 8.95
CA LYS A 299 0.13 20.61 10.27
C LYS A 299 -1.36 20.85 10.14
N VAL A 300 -2.17 20.03 10.78
CA VAL A 300 -3.61 20.25 10.88
C VAL A 300 -3.89 21.47 11.75
N THR A 301 -4.65 22.43 11.20
CA THR A 301 -5.09 23.65 11.90
C THR A 301 -6.62 23.74 12.04
N ASP A 302 -7.34 22.79 11.44
CA ASP A 302 -8.80 22.71 11.50
C ASP A 302 -9.25 22.05 12.80
N GLU A 303 -9.98 22.81 13.62
CA GLU A 303 -10.50 22.32 14.90
C GLU A 303 -11.48 21.15 14.73
N ARG A 304 -12.33 21.17 13.67
CA ARG A 304 -13.30 20.12 13.39
C ARG A 304 -12.59 18.78 13.13
N LEU A 305 -11.54 18.80 12.31
CA LEU A 305 -10.77 17.60 12.02
C LEU A 305 -10.07 17.09 13.30
N THR A 306 -9.48 18.00 14.06
CA THR A 306 -8.80 17.65 15.32
C THR A 306 -9.78 17.06 16.35
N GLU A 307 -10.99 17.59 16.46
CA GLU A 307 -12.03 17.04 17.34
C GLU A 307 -12.48 15.65 16.89
N LEU A 308 -12.66 15.43 15.59
CA LEU A 308 -13.13 14.16 15.04
C LEU A 308 -12.06 13.07 15.09
N THR A 309 -10.87 13.37 14.59
CA THR A 309 -9.84 12.35 14.32
C THR A 309 -8.62 12.43 15.23
N GLY A 310 -8.42 13.54 15.94
CA GLY A 310 -7.20 13.82 16.72
C GLY A 310 -6.03 14.30 15.86
N GLY A 311 -6.21 14.44 14.54
CA GLY A 311 -5.20 14.83 13.57
C GLY A 311 -5.27 13.99 12.29
N ILE A 312 -4.14 13.74 11.65
CA ILE A 312 -4.03 12.85 10.49
C ILE A 312 -4.09 11.41 11.00
N VAL A 313 -4.94 10.58 10.39
CA VAL A 313 -5.13 9.18 10.77
C VAL A 313 -4.95 8.25 9.55
N GLN A 314 -4.72 6.97 9.80
CA GLN A 314 -4.64 5.96 8.74
C GLN A 314 -5.93 5.94 7.92
N GLY A 315 -5.81 5.78 6.60
CA GLY A 315 -6.91 5.91 5.65
C GLY A 315 -7.00 7.31 5.02
N MET A 316 -6.46 8.37 5.66
CA MET A 316 -6.34 9.69 5.06
C MET A 316 -5.17 9.81 4.08
N SER A 317 -4.30 8.82 3.98
CA SER A 317 -3.24 8.77 2.97
C SER A 317 -3.85 8.87 1.58
N GLY A 318 -3.34 9.81 0.76
CA GLY A 318 -3.91 10.20 -0.53
C GLY A 318 -4.85 11.40 -0.47
N SER A 319 -5.24 11.90 0.71
CA SER A 319 -6.04 13.14 0.81
C SER A 319 -5.35 14.27 0.06
N PRO A 320 -6.00 14.86 -0.99
CA PRO A 320 -5.39 15.94 -1.76
C PRO A 320 -5.04 17.15 -0.91
N ILE A 321 -3.87 17.73 -1.13
CA ILE A 321 -3.46 19.00 -0.55
C ILE A 321 -3.69 20.09 -1.60
N VAL A 322 -4.45 21.13 -1.24
CA VAL A 322 -4.85 22.23 -2.11
C VAL A 322 -4.31 23.53 -1.55
N GLN A 323 -3.62 24.30 -2.39
CA GLN A 323 -3.13 25.64 -2.07
C GLN A 323 -3.42 26.59 -3.24
N ASN A 324 -3.96 27.78 -2.96
CA ASN A 324 -4.27 28.80 -3.98
C ASN A 324 -5.13 28.28 -5.16
N GLY A 325 -6.11 27.39 -4.88
CA GLY A 325 -7.00 26.81 -5.89
C GLY A 325 -6.36 25.76 -6.81
N ARG A 326 -5.21 25.21 -6.44
CA ARG A 326 -4.47 24.19 -7.19
C ARG A 326 -4.19 22.98 -6.32
N ILE A 327 -4.17 21.80 -6.92
CA ILE A 327 -3.67 20.62 -6.24
C ILE A 327 -2.14 20.67 -6.18
N VAL A 328 -1.58 20.71 -4.96
CA VAL A 328 -0.14 20.79 -4.72
C VAL A 328 0.47 19.45 -4.30
N GLY A 329 -0.35 18.54 -3.75
CA GLY A 329 0.16 17.28 -3.25
C GLY A 329 -0.92 16.37 -2.69
N ALA A 330 -0.46 15.33 -2.00
CA ALA A 330 -1.28 14.40 -1.24
C ALA A 330 -0.66 14.13 0.14
N VAL A 331 -1.51 13.93 1.15
CA VAL A 331 -1.08 13.46 2.46
C VAL A 331 -0.54 12.03 2.32
N THR A 332 0.59 11.74 2.96
CA THR A 332 1.19 10.40 2.91
C THR A 332 1.18 9.73 4.29
N HIS A 333 2.05 10.15 5.20
CA HIS A 333 2.25 9.53 6.49
C HIS A 333 1.98 10.51 7.63
N VAL A 334 1.40 10.02 8.72
CA VAL A 334 1.25 10.77 9.97
C VAL A 334 2.52 10.64 10.83
N PHE A 335 2.82 11.66 11.62
CA PHE A 335 3.85 11.55 12.66
C PHE A 335 3.29 10.76 13.84
N ILE A 336 3.94 9.66 14.20
CA ILE A 336 3.50 8.79 15.29
C ILE A 336 3.48 9.54 16.62
N SER A 337 4.51 10.38 16.85
CA SER A 337 4.63 11.17 18.08
C SER A 337 3.71 12.40 18.15
N ASP A 338 3.14 12.83 17.01
CA ASP A 338 2.26 14.00 16.94
C ASP A 338 1.29 13.92 15.76
N PRO A 339 0.09 13.35 15.95
CA PRO A 339 -0.89 13.19 14.88
C PRO A 339 -1.36 14.49 14.20
N ALA A 340 -1.13 15.65 14.81
CA ALA A 340 -1.41 16.93 14.18
C ALA A 340 -0.48 17.21 12.97
N HIS A 341 0.65 16.49 12.86
CA HIS A 341 1.60 16.64 11.76
C HIS A 341 1.67 15.40 10.89
N GLY A 342 2.03 15.61 9.63
CA GLY A 342 2.28 14.54 8.67
C GLY A 342 3.11 15.01 7.49
N TYR A 343 3.45 14.05 6.65
CA TYR A 343 4.15 14.29 5.39
C TYR A 343 3.17 14.41 4.22
N GLY A 344 3.62 15.09 3.16
CA GLY A 344 2.95 15.11 1.87
C GLY A 344 3.93 14.96 0.72
N ILE A 345 3.46 14.30 -0.35
CA ILE A 345 4.15 14.19 -1.64
C ILE A 345 3.65 15.28 -2.58
N PHE A 346 4.47 15.73 -3.54
CA PHE A 346 4.01 16.62 -4.60
C PHE A 346 3.03 15.91 -5.56
N ALA A 347 1.94 16.58 -5.90
CA ALA A 347 1.01 16.09 -6.92
C ALA A 347 1.68 15.97 -8.30
N GLN A 348 2.66 16.84 -8.60
CA GLN A 348 3.46 16.76 -9.81
C GLN A 348 4.22 15.43 -9.90
N SER A 349 4.85 14.96 -8.83
CA SER A 349 5.58 13.68 -8.83
C SER A 349 4.64 12.51 -9.09
N MET A 350 3.44 12.52 -8.49
CA MET A 350 2.42 11.50 -8.73
C MET A 350 1.93 11.54 -10.19
N TYR A 351 1.73 12.74 -10.74
CA TYR A 351 1.26 12.91 -12.11
C TYR A 351 2.31 12.50 -13.15
N GLU A 352 3.57 12.86 -12.95
CA GLU A 352 4.67 12.46 -13.83
C GLU A 352 4.84 10.93 -13.88
N HIS A 353 4.70 10.26 -12.74
CA HIS A 353 4.69 8.81 -12.70
C HIS A 353 3.48 8.22 -13.46
N LEU A 354 2.29 8.79 -13.27
CA LEU A 354 1.09 8.37 -14.01
C LEU A 354 1.31 8.44 -15.53
N LEU A 355 1.93 9.51 -16.03
CA LEU A 355 2.24 9.64 -17.46
C LEU A 355 3.22 8.58 -17.95
N SER A 356 4.23 8.24 -17.14
CA SER A 356 5.22 7.22 -17.50
C SER A 356 4.60 5.83 -17.67
N LEU A 357 3.54 5.51 -16.93
CA LEU A 357 2.79 4.26 -17.07
C LEU A 357 2.07 4.18 -18.42
N SER A 358 1.46 5.30 -18.86
CA SER A 358 0.74 5.37 -20.14
C SER A 358 1.69 5.18 -21.33
N GLU A 359 2.88 5.78 -21.29
CA GLU A 359 3.88 5.63 -22.35
C GLU A 359 4.39 4.18 -22.48
N THR A 360 4.45 3.47 -21.37
CA THR A 360 4.89 2.07 -21.34
C THR A 360 3.84 1.12 -21.94
N GLU A 361 2.56 1.37 -21.70
CA GLU A 361 1.46 0.60 -22.30
C GLU A 361 1.37 0.80 -23.82
N GLU A 362 1.57 2.02 -24.34
CA GLU A 362 1.58 2.31 -25.77
C GLU A 362 2.76 1.66 -26.52
N GLN A 363 3.90 1.48 -25.86
CA GLN A 363 5.09 0.81 -26.45
C GLN A 363 4.96 -0.73 -26.43
N ALA A 364 4.10 -1.28 -25.60
CA ALA A 364 3.88 -2.72 -25.46
C ALA A 364 2.72 -3.26 -26.32
N ALA A 365 1.90 -2.38 -26.91
CA ALA A 365 0.74 -2.69 -27.75
C ALA A 365 1.11 -2.63 -29.25
#